data_9ab675c914d1193375e273e3a01d9d6d
#
_entry.id   9ab675c914d1193375e273e3a01d9d6d
#
_cell.length_a   1.000
_cell.length_b   1.000
_cell.length_c   1.000
_cell.angle_alpha   90.00
_cell.angle_beta   90.00
_cell.angle_gamma   90.00
#
_symmetry.space_group_name_H-M   'P 1'
#
loop_
_entity.id
_entity.type
_entity.pdbx_description
1 polymer ?
#
loop_
_entity_poly.entity_id
_entity_poly.type
_entity_poly.pdbx_seq_one_letter_code
_entity_poly.pdbx_strand_id
1 'polypeptide(L)'
;MVALIAAGFSTTVGCGSEKVGNPTAKPSSSVATATAPTECVEVPVWDYREDDEKKLTARLVQLALPAGACFFAVDTTDLAEQPGKISVRVDLTVPNSIGPEDLRAVATDIAHLVKKDEVAQRTAVLRVTNWGFAKPKYRDHLFDENFLLHPWDGSPSRQAEMALWKVFEQK
;
A
#
# COMPACT_ATOMS: atom_id res chain seq x y z
N MET A 1 -27.33 30.20 34.18
CA MET A 1 -28.74 29.87 33.92
C MET A 1 -28.83 28.41 33.53
N VAL A 2 -29.51 27.67 34.39
CA VAL A 2 -29.71 26.22 34.34
C VAL A 2 -30.96 25.92 33.52
N ALA A 3 -30.93 24.93 32.68
CA ALA A 3 -32.15 24.21 32.27
C ALA A 3 -31.79 22.76 31.93
N LEU A 4 -32.07 21.90 32.88
CA LEU A 4 -32.28 20.45 32.73
C LEU A 4 -33.68 20.22 32.11
N ILE A 5 -33.76 19.27 31.17
CA ILE A 5 -35.04 18.56 30.92
C ILE A 5 -34.71 17.07 30.74
N ALA A 6 -35.38 16.29 31.58
CA ALA A 6 -35.30 14.84 31.66
C ALA A 6 -36.54 14.21 30.98
N ALA A 7 -36.41 12.91 30.75
CA ALA A 7 -37.41 11.83 30.74
C ALA A 7 -38.16 11.49 29.45
N GLY A 8 -38.15 10.19 29.16
CA GLY A 8 -39.05 9.49 28.25
C GLY A 8 -38.71 8.00 28.09
N PHE A 9 -39.08 7.20 29.13
CA PHE A 9 -39.15 5.73 29.05
C PHE A 9 -40.33 5.29 28.18
N SER A 10 -40.15 4.31 27.31
CA SER A 10 -41.25 3.46 26.84
C SER A 10 -40.71 2.06 26.53
N THR A 11 -41.04 1.15 27.43
CA THR A 11 -40.97 -0.30 27.29
C THR A 11 -42.21 -0.80 26.56
N THR A 12 -42.03 -1.60 25.52
CA THR A 12 -43.12 -2.49 25.03
C THR A 12 -42.58 -3.92 24.95
N VAL A 13 -43.07 -4.73 25.85
CA VAL A 13 -43.00 -6.18 25.85
C VAL A 13 -44.06 -6.70 24.88
N GLY A 14 -43.66 -7.55 23.94
CA GLY A 14 -44.57 -8.28 23.05
C GLY A 14 -44.13 -9.74 22.98
N CYS A 15 -44.73 -10.59 23.82
CA CYS A 15 -44.70 -12.04 23.66
C CYS A 15 -45.60 -12.45 22.50
N GLY A 16 -45.09 -13.23 21.56
CA GLY A 16 -45.83 -13.94 20.54
C GLY A 16 -45.15 -15.26 20.24
N SER A 17 -45.64 -16.34 20.88
CA SER A 17 -45.28 -17.71 20.54
C SER A 17 -46.06 -18.14 19.32
N GLU A 18 -45.42 -18.59 18.28
CA GLU A 18 -45.99 -19.58 17.36
C GLU A 18 -44.93 -20.52 16.81
N LYS A 19 -45.26 -21.77 16.96
CA LYS A 19 -44.51 -22.99 16.66
C LYS A 19 -44.85 -23.37 15.21
N VAL A 20 -43.92 -24.06 14.58
CA VAL A 20 -44.05 -25.05 13.48
C VAL A 20 -43.19 -24.69 12.24
N GLY A 21 -42.34 -25.66 11.93
CA GLY A 21 -41.79 -25.85 10.57
C GLY A 21 -40.28 -25.83 10.43
N ASN A 22 -39.68 -26.97 10.76
CA ASN A 22 -38.31 -27.27 10.36
C ASN A 22 -38.30 -27.65 8.87
N PRO A 23 -37.45 -27.04 8.06
CA PRO A 23 -36.65 -27.83 7.17
C PRO A 23 -35.16 -27.59 7.40
N THR A 24 -34.49 -28.64 7.71
CA THR A 24 -33.04 -28.85 7.74
C THR A 24 -32.36 -28.28 6.48
N ALA A 25 -31.95 -27.03 6.55
CA ALA A 25 -31.01 -26.49 5.58
C ALA A 25 -29.60 -26.82 6.07
N LYS A 26 -29.01 -27.81 5.40
CA LYS A 26 -27.61 -28.19 5.50
C LYS A 26 -26.76 -26.94 5.21
N PRO A 27 -25.88 -26.49 6.12
CA PRO A 27 -24.95 -25.43 5.77
C PRO A 27 -24.00 -25.96 4.70
N SER A 28 -24.14 -25.41 3.50
CA SER A 28 -23.16 -25.60 2.44
C SER A 28 -21.94 -24.80 2.85
N SER A 29 -21.00 -25.44 3.51
CA SER A 29 -19.68 -24.87 3.74
C SER A 29 -19.00 -24.72 2.38
N SER A 30 -19.10 -23.52 1.82
CA SER A 30 -18.20 -23.09 0.76
C SER A 30 -16.81 -23.05 1.38
N VAL A 31 -16.05 -24.10 1.19
CA VAL A 31 -14.61 -24.08 1.41
C VAL A 31 -14.06 -23.07 0.41
N ALA A 32 -13.84 -21.85 0.88
CA ALA A 32 -13.01 -20.90 0.16
C ALA A 32 -11.65 -21.59 -0.01
N THR A 33 -11.36 -22.04 -1.22
CA THR A 33 -10.03 -22.52 -1.59
C THR A 33 -9.10 -21.33 -1.38
N ALA A 34 -8.39 -21.33 -0.25
CA ALA A 34 -7.31 -20.39 -0.02
C ALA A 34 -6.30 -20.63 -1.15
N THR A 35 -6.23 -19.69 -2.07
CA THR A 35 -5.17 -19.67 -3.07
C THR A 35 -3.87 -19.63 -2.30
N ALA A 36 -3.00 -20.62 -2.54
CA ALA A 36 -1.69 -20.66 -1.92
C ALA A 36 -1.00 -19.31 -2.12
N PRO A 37 -0.27 -18.81 -1.13
CA PRO A 37 0.48 -17.57 -1.29
C PRO A 37 1.39 -17.74 -2.51
N THR A 38 1.31 -16.83 -3.45
CA THR A 38 2.23 -16.78 -4.59
C THR A 38 3.62 -16.60 -4.00
N GLU A 39 4.49 -17.61 -4.12
CA GLU A 39 5.88 -17.47 -3.71
C GLU A 39 6.49 -16.33 -4.52
N CYS A 40 7.04 -15.35 -3.82
CA CYS A 40 7.77 -14.29 -4.47
C CYS A 40 9.01 -14.88 -5.13
N VAL A 41 9.19 -14.60 -6.41
CA VAL A 41 10.45 -14.91 -7.09
C VAL A 41 11.54 -14.10 -6.40
N GLU A 42 12.62 -14.78 -6.00
CA GLU A 42 13.77 -14.06 -5.43
C GLU A 42 14.25 -13.00 -6.42
N VAL A 43 14.36 -11.77 -5.92
CA VAL A 43 14.87 -10.67 -6.73
C VAL A 43 16.35 -10.94 -6.97
N PRO A 44 16.78 -11.17 -8.21
CA PRO A 44 18.20 -11.39 -8.46
C PRO A 44 18.97 -10.13 -8.06
N VAL A 45 19.96 -10.29 -7.19
CA VAL A 45 20.91 -9.21 -6.90
C VAL A 45 21.86 -9.15 -8.09
N TRP A 46 21.60 -8.23 -9.01
CA TRP A 46 22.44 -8.04 -10.18
C TRP A 46 23.74 -7.34 -9.74
N ASP A 47 24.88 -7.91 -10.06
CA ASP A 47 26.20 -7.36 -9.67
C ASP A 47 26.47 -5.95 -10.22
N TYR A 48 25.76 -5.54 -11.26
CA TYR A 48 25.90 -4.23 -11.89
C TYR A 48 25.06 -3.12 -11.25
N ARG A 49 24.27 -3.44 -10.22
CA ARG A 49 23.50 -2.41 -9.52
C ARG A 49 24.41 -1.50 -8.72
N GLU A 50 24.00 -0.24 -8.67
CA GLU A 50 24.64 0.76 -7.83
C GLU A 50 24.55 0.36 -6.34
N ASP A 51 25.50 0.83 -5.53
CA ASP A 51 25.54 0.48 -4.10
C ASP A 51 24.30 0.93 -3.36
N ASP A 52 23.71 2.08 -3.72
CA ASP A 52 22.46 2.58 -3.14
C ASP A 52 21.28 1.66 -3.46
N GLU A 53 21.21 1.12 -4.66
CA GLU A 53 20.18 0.15 -5.06
C GLU A 53 20.29 -1.15 -4.28
N LYS A 54 21.52 -1.66 -4.10
CA LYS A 54 21.78 -2.86 -3.30
C LYS A 54 21.35 -2.69 -1.85
N LYS A 55 21.71 -1.56 -1.23
CA LYS A 55 21.35 -1.22 0.16
C LYS A 55 19.84 -1.08 0.32
N LEU A 56 19.18 -0.33 -0.56
CA LEU A 56 17.74 -0.17 -0.54
C LEU A 56 17.02 -1.49 -0.75
N THR A 57 17.46 -2.32 -1.71
CA THR A 57 16.90 -3.66 -1.95
C THR A 57 16.96 -4.50 -0.68
N ALA A 58 18.12 -4.57 -0.02
CA ALA A 58 18.29 -5.36 1.20
C ALA A 58 17.35 -4.93 2.33
N ARG A 59 16.96 -3.66 2.38
CA ARG A 59 16.01 -3.14 3.37
C ARG A 59 14.55 -3.35 2.95
N LEU A 60 14.24 -3.11 1.66
CA LEU A 60 12.88 -3.22 1.14
C LEU A 60 12.35 -4.64 1.15
N VAL A 61 13.19 -5.66 0.95
CA VAL A 61 12.80 -7.07 1.06
C VAL A 61 12.37 -7.47 2.47
N GLN A 62 12.74 -6.67 3.50
CA GLN A 62 12.31 -6.87 4.88
C GLN A 62 10.99 -6.15 5.21
N LEU A 63 10.47 -5.35 4.30
CA LEU A 63 9.21 -4.63 4.52
C LEU A 63 8.05 -5.61 4.54
N ALA A 64 7.17 -5.46 5.54
CA ALA A 64 5.94 -6.23 5.61
C ALA A 64 4.98 -5.78 4.49
N LEU A 65 4.91 -6.55 3.42
CA LEU A 65 4.01 -6.29 2.30
C LEU A 65 2.63 -6.90 2.53
N PRO A 66 1.59 -6.41 1.85
CA PRO A 66 0.28 -7.05 1.83
C PRO A 66 0.35 -8.52 1.37
N ALA A 67 -0.60 -9.34 1.79
CA ALA A 67 -0.63 -10.76 1.44
C ALA A 67 -0.54 -10.98 -0.08
N GLY A 68 0.42 -11.78 -0.49
CA GLY A 68 0.70 -12.09 -1.90
C GLY A 68 1.40 -10.97 -2.69
N ALA A 69 1.70 -9.83 -2.07
CA ALA A 69 2.51 -8.81 -2.70
C ALA A 69 4.00 -9.18 -2.63
N CYS A 70 4.72 -8.85 -3.68
CA CYS A 70 6.15 -9.13 -3.80
C CYS A 70 6.92 -7.88 -4.21
N PHE A 71 8.06 -7.69 -3.60
CA PHE A 71 9.05 -6.75 -4.06
C PHE A 71 9.71 -7.28 -5.34
N PHE A 72 9.95 -6.42 -6.32
CA PHE A 72 10.48 -6.81 -7.61
C PHE A 72 11.85 -6.17 -7.93
N ALA A 73 11.97 -4.85 -7.85
CA ALA A 73 13.22 -4.15 -8.14
C ALA A 73 13.29 -2.77 -7.48
N VAL A 74 14.50 -2.27 -7.36
CA VAL A 74 14.80 -0.85 -7.14
C VAL A 74 15.71 -0.39 -8.27
N ASP A 75 15.42 0.79 -8.80
CA ASP A 75 16.29 1.48 -9.75
C ASP A 75 16.51 2.92 -9.29
N THR A 76 17.70 3.43 -9.53
CA THR A 76 18.04 4.83 -9.33
C THR A 76 18.41 5.49 -10.65
N THR A 77 18.04 6.75 -10.81
CA THR A 77 18.37 7.51 -12.03
C THR A 77 18.76 8.92 -11.64
N ASP A 78 19.91 9.37 -12.11
CA ASP A 78 20.34 10.77 -11.92
C ASP A 78 19.38 11.73 -12.61
N LEU A 79 19.08 12.84 -11.94
CA LEU A 79 18.24 13.90 -12.49
C LEU A 79 19.11 14.95 -13.17
N ALA A 80 19.08 14.98 -14.51
CA ALA A 80 19.89 15.92 -15.30
C ALA A 80 19.68 17.40 -14.93
N GLU A 81 18.43 17.74 -14.55
CA GLU A 81 18.05 19.10 -14.18
C GLU A 81 18.38 19.46 -12.71
N GLN A 82 18.77 18.47 -11.90
CA GLN A 82 19.10 18.60 -10.49
C GLN A 82 20.38 17.84 -10.16
N PRO A 83 21.56 18.39 -10.44
CA PRO A 83 22.84 17.71 -10.21
C PRO A 83 22.98 17.19 -8.77
N GLY A 84 23.37 15.91 -8.63
CA GLY A 84 23.50 15.23 -7.34
C GLY A 84 22.19 14.75 -6.73
N LYS A 85 21.06 14.94 -7.41
CA LYS A 85 19.76 14.38 -7.03
C LYS A 85 19.39 13.22 -7.93
N ILE A 86 18.63 12.29 -7.35
CA ILE A 86 18.18 11.08 -8.03
C ILE A 86 16.65 10.93 -7.96
N SER A 87 16.13 10.19 -8.90
CA SER A 87 14.82 9.55 -8.83
C SER A 87 15.02 8.10 -8.37
N VAL A 88 14.33 7.69 -7.34
CA VAL A 88 14.27 6.29 -6.91
C VAL A 88 12.96 5.69 -7.40
N ARG A 89 13.03 4.52 -8.07
CA ARG A 89 11.86 3.74 -8.47
C ARG A 89 11.86 2.41 -7.73
N VAL A 90 10.73 2.08 -7.12
CA VAL A 90 10.50 0.80 -6.45
C VAL A 90 9.39 0.07 -7.18
N ASP A 91 9.70 -1.09 -7.69
CA ASP A 91 8.80 -1.94 -8.45
C ASP A 91 8.29 -3.09 -7.58
N LEU A 92 6.97 -3.28 -7.58
CA LEU A 92 6.26 -4.28 -6.80
C LEU A 92 5.29 -5.09 -7.69
N THR A 93 4.86 -6.22 -7.18
CA THR A 93 3.62 -6.87 -7.61
C THR A 93 2.66 -6.89 -6.43
N VAL A 94 1.52 -6.22 -6.57
CA VAL A 94 0.44 -6.23 -5.58
C VAL A 94 -0.76 -6.89 -6.26
N PRO A 95 -1.08 -8.15 -5.93
CA PRO A 95 -2.20 -8.86 -6.53
C PRO A 95 -3.51 -8.22 -6.09
N ASN A 96 -4.52 -8.32 -6.95
CA ASN A 96 -5.87 -7.79 -6.71
C ASN A 96 -5.96 -6.26 -6.57
N SER A 97 -4.89 -5.53 -6.85
CA SER A 97 -4.98 -4.08 -7.01
C SER A 97 -5.85 -3.76 -8.24
N ILE A 98 -6.87 -2.94 -8.03
CA ILE A 98 -7.78 -2.48 -9.07
C ILE A 98 -7.46 -1.06 -9.54
N GLY A 99 -6.63 -0.36 -8.80
CA GLY A 99 -6.22 0.99 -9.14
C GLY A 99 -5.12 1.55 -8.24
N PRO A 100 -4.62 2.75 -8.54
CA PRO A 100 -3.52 3.38 -7.81
C PRO A 100 -3.83 3.62 -6.33
N GLU A 101 -5.10 3.75 -5.97
CA GLU A 101 -5.51 3.96 -4.58
C GLU A 101 -5.12 2.79 -3.67
N ASP A 102 -5.18 1.55 -4.19
CA ASP A 102 -4.80 0.34 -3.44
C ASP A 102 -3.29 0.29 -3.16
N LEU A 103 -2.49 0.99 -3.98
CA LEU A 103 -1.04 1.04 -3.83
C LEU A 103 -0.57 2.09 -2.81
N ARG A 104 -1.39 3.12 -2.48
CA ARG A 104 -0.97 4.24 -1.63
C ARG A 104 -0.46 3.81 -0.26
N ALA A 105 -1.09 2.82 0.35
CA ALA A 105 -0.70 2.36 1.68
C ALA A 105 0.71 1.76 1.68
N VAL A 106 1.00 0.84 0.76
CA VAL A 106 2.32 0.21 0.64
C VAL A 106 3.37 1.21 0.15
N ALA A 107 3.00 2.11 -0.75
CA ALA A 107 3.89 3.18 -1.21
C ALA A 107 4.32 4.10 -0.05
N THR A 108 3.40 4.40 0.87
CA THR A 108 3.71 5.19 2.07
C THR A 108 4.68 4.47 3.00
N ASP A 109 4.54 3.15 3.18
CA ASP A 109 5.51 2.37 3.97
C ASP A 109 6.90 2.34 3.34
N ILE A 110 6.94 2.26 2.00
CA ILE A 110 8.19 2.39 1.23
C ILE A 110 8.80 3.78 1.43
N ALA A 111 7.99 4.85 1.35
CA ALA A 111 8.47 6.22 1.56
C ALA A 111 9.08 6.42 2.95
N HIS A 112 8.45 5.89 3.99
CA HIS A 112 8.99 5.90 5.36
C HIS A 112 10.32 5.16 5.47
N LEU A 113 10.47 4.04 4.75
CA LEU A 113 11.72 3.28 4.75
C LEU A 113 12.81 4.04 4.02
N VAL A 114 12.54 4.54 2.81
CA VAL A 114 13.50 5.32 2.00
C VAL A 114 13.91 6.59 2.74
N LYS A 115 12.97 7.27 3.44
CA LYS A 115 13.27 8.50 4.18
C LYS A 115 14.25 8.30 5.33
N LYS A 116 14.31 7.11 5.89
CA LYS A 116 15.24 6.74 6.96
C LYS A 116 16.61 6.25 6.45
N ASP A 117 16.77 6.21 5.15
CA ASP A 117 18.03 5.80 4.50
C ASP A 117 18.90 7.01 4.14
N GLU A 118 20.21 6.79 4.03
CA GLU A 118 21.15 7.83 3.59
C GLU A 118 20.81 8.36 2.20
N VAL A 119 20.28 7.51 1.33
CA VAL A 119 19.86 7.86 -0.03
C VAL A 119 18.77 8.93 -0.05
N ALA A 120 18.00 9.07 1.04
CA ALA A 120 16.92 10.06 1.13
C ALA A 120 17.39 11.49 0.85
N GLN A 121 18.61 11.84 1.25
CA GLN A 121 19.16 13.20 1.06
C GLN A 121 19.38 13.54 -0.41
N ARG A 122 19.50 12.54 -1.26
CA ARG A 122 19.66 12.68 -2.71
C ARG A 122 18.38 12.44 -3.46
N THR A 123 17.40 11.73 -2.88
CA THR A 123 16.14 11.36 -3.53
C THR A 123 15.21 12.57 -3.66
N ALA A 124 15.15 13.15 -4.84
CA ALA A 124 14.21 14.24 -5.13
C ALA A 124 12.84 13.71 -5.53
N VAL A 125 12.80 12.57 -6.22
CA VAL A 125 11.59 11.91 -6.72
C VAL A 125 11.55 10.47 -6.22
N LEU A 126 10.44 10.06 -5.61
CA LEU A 126 10.17 8.66 -5.31
C LEU A 126 9.02 8.17 -6.18
N ARG A 127 9.21 7.03 -6.83
CA ARG A 127 8.21 6.35 -7.67
C ARG A 127 7.94 4.96 -7.14
N VAL A 128 6.68 4.56 -7.11
CA VAL A 128 6.26 3.20 -6.76
C VAL A 128 5.38 2.66 -7.87
N THR A 129 5.75 1.52 -8.40
CA THR A 129 5.11 0.90 -9.56
C THR A 129 4.59 -0.49 -9.19
N ASN A 130 3.33 -0.76 -9.53
CA ASN A 130 2.75 -2.10 -9.45
C ASN A 130 2.79 -2.76 -10.83
N TRP A 131 3.57 -3.83 -10.97
CA TRP A 131 3.66 -4.64 -12.18
C TRP A 131 2.60 -5.74 -12.27
N GLY A 132 1.51 -5.65 -11.51
CA GLY A 132 0.47 -6.65 -11.37
C GLY A 132 0.28 -7.55 -12.59
N PHE A 133 0.34 -8.86 -12.39
CA PHE A 133 0.48 -9.88 -13.44
C PHE A 133 -0.62 -9.93 -14.49
N ALA A 134 -1.78 -9.36 -14.23
CA ALA A 134 -2.95 -9.72 -15.03
C ALA A 134 -3.19 -8.84 -16.27
N LYS A 135 -2.80 -7.57 -16.30
CA LYS A 135 -3.08 -6.69 -17.45
C LYS A 135 -2.16 -5.47 -17.49
N PRO A 136 -1.55 -5.14 -18.65
CA PRO A 136 -0.66 -3.98 -18.80
C PRO A 136 -1.25 -2.64 -18.38
N LYS A 137 -2.59 -2.50 -18.43
CA LYS A 137 -3.30 -1.27 -18.04
C LYS A 137 -3.34 -1.01 -16.53
N TYR A 138 -2.88 -1.95 -15.70
CA TYR A 138 -2.83 -1.83 -14.24
C TYR A 138 -1.43 -1.58 -13.70
N ARG A 139 -0.53 -1.07 -14.54
CA ARG A 139 0.74 -0.51 -14.06
C ARG A 139 0.47 0.80 -13.35
N ASP A 140 -0.04 0.69 -12.13
CA ASP A 140 -0.28 1.85 -11.30
C ASP A 140 1.05 2.42 -10.89
N HIS A 141 1.32 3.64 -11.32
CA HIS A 141 2.48 4.39 -10.89
C HIS A 141 2.04 5.48 -9.93
N LEU A 142 2.56 5.42 -8.72
CA LEU A 142 2.49 6.53 -7.80
C LEU A 142 3.85 7.24 -7.77
N PHE A 143 3.83 8.55 -7.65
CA PHE A 143 5.07 9.32 -7.52
C PHE A 143 4.91 10.52 -6.60
N ASP A 144 6.01 10.87 -5.92
CA ASP A 144 6.20 12.10 -5.17
C ASP A 144 7.39 12.84 -5.76
N GLU A 145 7.11 13.97 -6.44
CA GLU A 145 8.13 14.85 -7.05
C GLU A 145 8.85 15.73 -6.02
N ASN A 146 8.32 15.81 -4.82
CA ASN A 146 8.80 16.65 -3.73
C ASN A 146 9.27 15.83 -2.54
N PHE A 147 9.78 14.63 -2.78
CA PHE A 147 10.12 13.68 -1.73
C PHE A 147 11.04 14.27 -0.65
N LEU A 148 11.99 15.14 -1.06
CA LEU A 148 12.87 15.84 -0.11
C LEU A 148 12.12 16.72 0.87
N LEU A 149 11.03 17.37 0.43
CA LEU A 149 10.26 18.34 1.21
C LEU A 149 9.22 17.68 2.11
N HIS A 150 8.76 16.48 1.76
CA HIS A 150 7.78 15.75 2.55
C HIS A 150 8.48 14.96 3.66
N PRO A 151 8.01 15.05 4.91
CA PRO A 151 8.70 14.42 6.05
C PRO A 151 8.65 12.90 6.02
N TRP A 152 7.55 12.30 5.57
CA TRP A 152 7.32 10.85 5.54
C TRP A 152 7.63 10.21 6.89
N ASP A 153 7.05 10.77 7.97
CA ASP A 153 7.25 10.36 9.36
C ASP A 153 5.94 10.05 10.12
N GLY A 154 4.83 10.02 9.40
CA GLY A 154 3.49 9.84 9.93
C GLY A 154 2.76 11.13 10.27
N SER A 155 3.37 12.29 10.01
CA SER A 155 2.81 13.61 10.36
C SER A 155 2.15 14.29 9.14
N PRO A 156 0.99 14.95 9.31
CA PRO A 156 0.16 14.99 10.51
C PRO A 156 -0.64 13.70 10.73
N SER A 157 -0.73 12.83 9.72
CA SER A 157 -1.34 11.50 9.78
C SER A 157 -0.93 10.68 8.56
N ARG A 158 -1.01 9.35 8.69
CA ARG A 158 -0.81 8.43 7.54
C ARG A 158 -1.72 8.76 6.36
N GLN A 159 -2.98 9.13 6.63
CA GLN A 159 -3.93 9.50 5.57
C GLN A 159 -3.48 10.76 4.81
N ALA A 160 -2.92 11.75 5.51
CA ALA A 160 -2.37 12.94 4.88
C ALA A 160 -1.16 12.62 4.00
N GLU A 161 -0.28 11.73 4.44
CA GLU A 161 0.85 11.27 3.64
C GLU A 161 0.39 10.49 2.40
N MET A 162 -0.59 9.59 2.54
CA MET A 162 -1.17 8.86 1.41
C MET A 162 -1.74 9.81 0.34
N ALA A 163 -2.25 10.98 0.74
CA ALA A 163 -2.76 12.00 -0.18
C ALA A 163 -1.67 12.77 -0.95
N LEU A 164 -0.41 12.70 -0.52
CA LEU A 164 0.72 13.34 -1.23
C LEU A 164 1.06 12.63 -2.55
N TRP A 165 0.74 11.34 -2.65
CA TRP A 165 1.02 10.57 -3.85
C TRP A 165 0.22 11.08 -5.04
N LYS A 166 0.91 11.37 -6.12
CA LYS A 166 0.32 11.65 -7.43
C LYS A 166 0.24 10.37 -8.25
N VAL A 167 -0.81 10.27 -9.06
CA VAL A 167 -0.98 9.17 -10.02
C VAL A 167 -0.35 9.56 -11.34
N PHE A 168 0.47 8.67 -11.90
CA PHE A 168 0.99 8.83 -13.24
C PHE A 168 0.00 8.24 -14.24
N GLU A 169 -0.73 9.09 -14.95
CA GLU A 169 -1.59 8.68 -16.05
C GLU A 169 -0.75 8.55 -17.33
N GLN A 170 -0.60 7.32 -17.82
CA GLN A 170 -0.07 7.12 -19.18
C GLN A 170 -1.13 7.60 -20.17
N LYS A 171 -0.79 8.66 -20.92
CA LYS A 171 -1.58 9.15 -22.04
C LYS A 171 -1.42 8.26 -23.27
#